data_6f29acda4d413069fa8683e7f51f13a6
#
_entry.id   6f29acda4d413069fa8683e7f51f13a6
#
_cell.length_a   1.000
_cell.length_b   1.000
_cell.length_c   1.000
_cell.angle_alpha   90.00
_cell.angle_beta   90.00
_cell.angle_gamma   90.00
#
_symmetry.space_group_name_H-M   'P 1'
#
loop_
_entity.id
_entity.type
_entity.pdbx_description
1 polymer ?
#
loop_
_entity_poly.entity_id
_entity_poly.type
_entity_poly.pdbx_seq_one_letter_code
_entity_poly.pdbx_strand_id
1 'polypeptide(L)'
;RIVQNGILLAAPFLDLSARGSTAGEGGLLSVALHPEFAVNRWLFVHFTNTAGDILVERYAASIVDPNIAQTAGTPIVAIPHPTFNNHNGGRVAFGPDGMLYLSTGDGGGAGDPDRNAQNLGSLLGKILRLDVAVPPYMIPASNPFVSQAGRRAEIWAYGLRNSWRFAFDPPGASLFIADVGQGQREEINAVPTSASGLNFGWPVTEGTICFPASAACDRTGLQPPILDYDHAQGCSITGGYVYRGAAMPELAGRFFYSDFCGGWLRSLRHMSGTATERVNWNLPTFGAVVSFGEDVFGELYVLASNGRVARIVRN
;
A
#
# COMPACT_ATOMS: atom_id res chain seq x y z
N ARG A 1 -2.06 18.79 0.01
CA ARG A 1 -2.98 19.82 -0.49
C ARG A 1 -4.42 19.44 -0.18
N ILE A 2 -5.32 20.43 -0.22
CA ILE A 2 -6.77 20.26 -0.12
C ILE A 2 -7.42 20.77 -1.40
N VAL A 3 -8.41 20.02 -1.89
CA VAL A 3 -9.36 20.46 -2.91
C VAL A 3 -10.69 20.72 -2.21
N GLN A 4 -11.18 21.95 -2.24
CA GLN A 4 -12.44 22.36 -1.64
C GLN A 4 -13.35 22.92 -2.71
N ASN A 5 -14.54 22.37 -2.87
CA ASN A 5 -15.51 22.76 -3.91
C ASN A 5 -14.91 22.77 -5.33
N GLY A 6 -14.05 21.78 -5.65
CA GLY A 6 -13.38 21.69 -6.94
C GLY A 6 -12.16 22.60 -7.11
N ILE A 7 -11.81 23.41 -6.11
CA ILE A 7 -10.69 24.35 -6.16
C ILE A 7 -9.54 23.85 -5.29
N LEU A 8 -8.34 23.75 -5.87
CA LEU A 8 -7.12 23.45 -5.13
C LEU A 8 -6.72 24.66 -4.28
N LEU A 9 -6.67 24.47 -2.95
CA LEU A 9 -6.25 25.54 -2.04
C LEU A 9 -4.76 25.87 -2.24
N ALA A 10 -4.46 27.19 -2.20
CA ALA A 10 -3.09 27.69 -2.41
C ALA A 10 -2.12 27.24 -1.32
N ALA A 11 -2.54 27.28 -0.06
CA ALA A 11 -1.72 26.78 1.05
C ALA A 11 -1.70 25.24 1.11
N PRO A 12 -0.56 24.61 1.42
CA PRO A 12 -0.53 23.18 1.71
C PRO A 12 -1.24 22.90 3.06
N PHE A 13 -1.92 21.75 3.15
CA PHE A 13 -2.44 21.26 4.42
C PHE A 13 -1.29 20.89 5.38
N LEU A 14 -0.27 20.21 4.85
CA LEU A 14 0.98 19.87 5.51
C LEU A 14 2.10 19.97 4.48
N ASP A 15 3.21 20.59 4.84
CA ASP A 15 4.43 20.66 4.02
C ASP A 15 5.56 19.90 4.67
N LEU A 16 6.06 18.87 3.99
CA LEU A 16 7.18 18.03 4.40
C LEU A 16 8.38 18.17 3.45
N SER A 17 8.38 19.16 2.54
CA SER A 17 9.41 19.31 1.51
C SER A 17 10.84 19.44 2.07
N ALA A 18 10.99 20.04 3.25
CA ALA A 18 12.29 20.14 3.93
C ALA A 18 12.74 18.86 4.66
N ARG A 19 11.86 17.86 4.79
CA ARG A 19 12.08 16.65 5.58
C ARG A 19 12.12 15.38 4.75
N GLY A 20 11.47 15.39 3.59
CA GLY A 20 11.36 14.24 2.69
C GLY A 20 12.45 14.19 1.65
N SER A 21 12.85 12.98 1.25
CA SER A 21 13.69 12.73 0.08
C SER A 21 12.81 12.38 -1.10
N THR A 22 13.17 12.88 -2.29
CA THR A 22 12.54 12.48 -3.57
C THR A 22 13.52 11.70 -4.44
N ALA A 23 14.58 11.14 -3.84
CA ALA A 23 15.54 10.30 -4.54
C ALA A 23 14.92 8.94 -4.87
N GLY A 24 15.10 8.47 -6.10
CA GLY A 24 14.55 7.20 -6.56
C GLY A 24 13.03 7.14 -6.47
N GLU A 25 12.50 6.18 -5.72
CA GLU A 25 11.06 6.01 -5.42
C GLU A 25 10.65 6.71 -4.11
N GLY A 26 11.53 7.52 -3.53
CA GLY A 26 11.27 8.22 -2.28
C GLY A 26 10.27 9.37 -2.43
N GLY A 27 9.81 9.89 -1.29
CA GLY A 27 8.90 11.03 -1.21
C GLY A 27 7.79 10.84 -0.20
N LEU A 28 6.71 11.60 -0.39
CA LEU A 28 5.45 11.39 0.32
C LEU A 28 4.73 10.21 -0.33
N LEU A 29 4.66 9.08 0.37
CA LEU A 29 4.16 7.82 -0.17
C LEU A 29 2.67 7.60 0.12
N SER A 30 2.21 7.92 1.34
CA SER A 30 0.82 7.72 1.73
C SER A 30 0.42 8.58 2.92
N VAL A 31 -0.89 8.76 3.06
CA VAL A 31 -1.53 9.37 4.23
C VAL A 31 -2.74 8.53 4.64
N ALA A 32 -2.96 8.39 5.95
CA ALA A 32 -4.16 7.77 6.51
C ALA A 32 -4.74 8.69 7.58
N LEU A 33 -6.05 8.94 7.53
CA LEU A 33 -6.76 9.57 8.61
C LEU A 33 -7.08 8.54 9.71
N HIS A 34 -6.98 8.93 10.97
CA HIS A 34 -7.42 8.07 12.07
C HIS A 34 -8.92 7.78 11.95
N PRO A 35 -9.42 6.58 12.28
CA PRO A 35 -10.85 6.28 12.22
C PRO A 35 -11.73 7.30 12.98
N GLU A 36 -11.22 7.83 14.09
CA GLU A 36 -11.86 8.91 14.87
C GLU A 36 -11.33 10.31 14.52
N PHE A 37 -10.95 10.56 13.26
CA PHE A 37 -10.35 11.84 12.84
C PHE A 37 -11.24 13.04 13.19
N ALA A 38 -12.54 12.90 13.11
CA ALA A 38 -13.48 13.96 13.47
C ALA A 38 -13.34 14.42 14.94
N VAL A 39 -12.84 13.52 15.82
CA VAL A 39 -12.65 13.79 17.25
C VAL A 39 -11.20 14.18 17.55
N ASN A 40 -10.25 13.35 17.15
CA ASN A 40 -8.84 13.49 17.51
C ASN A 40 -8.02 14.28 16.49
N ARG A 41 -8.50 14.43 15.25
CA ARG A 41 -7.85 15.13 14.13
C ARG A 41 -6.50 14.54 13.73
N TRP A 42 -6.23 13.29 14.07
CA TRP A 42 -4.95 12.64 13.77
C TRP A 42 -4.90 12.11 12.35
N LEU A 43 -3.75 12.33 11.72
CA LEU A 43 -3.40 11.71 10.45
C LEU A 43 -2.00 11.13 10.57
N PHE A 44 -1.77 10.08 9.80
CA PHE A 44 -0.50 9.35 9.75
C PHE A 44 0.08 9.51 8.35
N VAL A 45 1.33 9.89 8.28
CA VAL A 45 2.00 10.19 7.02
C VAL A 45 3.19 9.25 6.86
N HIS A 46 3.20 8.51 5.77
CA HIS A 46 4.29 7.63 5.36
C HIS A 46 5.13 8.34 4.30
N PHE A 47 6.40 8.50 4.57
CA PHE A 47 7.34 9.18 3.67
C PHE A 47 8.77 8.68 3.88
N THR A 48 9.68 8.99 2.95
CA THR A 48 11.11 8.77 3.13
C THR A 48 11.76 10.08 3.57
N ASN A 49 12.65 10.02 4.59
CA ASN A 49 13.38 11.19 5.04
C ASN A 49 14.56 11.52 4.12
N THR A 50 15.29 12.58 4.41
CA THR A 50 16.46 13.02 3.62
C THR A 50 17.63 12.03 3.64
N ALA A 51 17.67 11.10 4.60
CA ALA A 51 18.64 9.99 4.65
C ALA A 51 18.17 8.76 3.86
N GLY A 52 16.92 8.74 3.38
CA GLY A 52 16.31 7.62 2.68
C GLY A 52 15.53 6.65 3.56
N ASP A 53 15.53 6.84 4.90
CA ASP A 53 14.81 5.96 5.81
C ASP A 53 13.30 6.11 5.65
N ILE A 54 12.58 5.02 5.83
CA ILE A 54 11.11 4.98 5.82
C ILE A 54 10.58 5.48 7.16
N LEU A 55 9.77 6.52 7.13
CA LEU A 55 9.14 7.09 8.32
C LEU A 55 7.62 7.00 8.25
N VAL A 56 7.00 6.73 9.40
CA VAL A 56 5.59 7.03 9.66
C VAL A 56 5.52 7.97 10.84
N GLU A 57 4.87 9.11 10.65
CA GLU A 57 4.65 10.09 11.69
C GLU A 57 3.17 10.45 11.81
N ARG A 58 2.73 10.70 13.05
CA ARG A 58 1.40 11.23 13.34
C ARG A 58 1.44 12.74 13.39
N TYR A 59 0.52 13.38 12.70
CA TYR A 59 0.24 14.80 12.74
C TYR A 59 -1.19 15.03 13.22
N ALA A 60 -1.52 16.27 13.56
CA ALA A 60 -2.88 16.66 13.88
C ALA A 60 -3.33 17.86 13.01
N ALA A 61 -4.55 17.82 12.50
CA ALA A 61 -5.15 19.00 11.91
C ALA A 61 -5.36 20.07 12.98
N SER A 62 -5.17 21.34 12.60
CA SER A 62 -5.34 22.47 13.51
C SER A 62 -6.78 22.54 14.05
N ILE A 63 -6.91 22.99 15.30
CA ILE A 63 -8.23 23.27 15.90
C ILE A 63 -8.78 24.62 15.47
N VAL A 64 -7.94 25.50 14.97
CA VAL A 64 -8.30 26.87 14.56
C VAL A 64 -8.67 26.93 13.08
N ASP A 65 -7.84 26.30 12.24
CA ASP A 65 -8.07 26.22 10.80
C ASP A 65 -8.00 24.76 10.35
N PRO A 66 -9.13 24.13 9.99
CA PRO A 66 -9.15 22.73 9.58
C PRO A 66 -8.39 22.45 8.27
N ASN A 67 -8.01 23.48 7.53
CA ASN A 67 -7.26 23.37 6.28
C ASN A 67 -5.73 23.34 6.48
N ILE A 68 -5.26 23.35 7.73
CA ILE A 68 -3.83 23.33 8.07
C ILE A 68 -3.58 22.25 9.12
N ALA A 69 -2.52 21.47 8.95
CA ALA A 69 -2.01 20.57 9.97
C ALA A 69 -0.92 21.26 10.82
N GLN A 70 -0.77 20.82 12.06
CA GLN A 70 0.37 21.17 12.89
C GLN A 70 1.64 20.62 12.26
N THR A 71 2.73 21.38 12.27
CA THR A 71 4.00 21.00 11.62
C THR A 71 4.86 20.05 12.44
N ALA A 72 4.62 19.99 13.77
CA ALA A 72 5.31 19.07 14.67
C ALA A 72 4.71 17.66 14.56
N GLY A 73 5.42 16.74 13.91
CA GLY A 73 5.06 15.32 13.82
C GLY A 73 5.48 14.56 15.07
N THR A 74 4.68 13.58 15.47
CA THR A 74 5.05 12.59 16.49
C THR A 74 5.56 11.34 15.77
N PRO A 75 6.83 10.94 15.95
CA PRO A 75 7.36 9.73 15.35
C PRO A 75 6.56 8.48 15.79
N ILE A 76 6.20 7.64 14.83
CA ILE A 76 5.56 6.34 15.06
C ILE A 76 6.54 5.23 14.70
N VAL A 77 7.01 5.19 13.44
CA VAL A 77 7.95 4.18 12.95
C VAL A 77 9.08 4.86 12.22
N ALA A 78 10.30 4.37 12.45
CA ALA A 78 11.47 4.68 11.65
C ALA A 78 12.15 3.37 11.27
N ILE A 79 12.26 3.11 9.97
CA ILE A 79 12.86 1.89 9.43
C ILE A 79 14.06 2.31 8.58
N PRO A 80 15.29 1.96 9.00
CA PRO A 80 16.48 2.21 8.20
C PRO A 80 16.37 1.57 6.81
N HIS A 81 16.72 2.35 5.79
CA HIS A 81 16.71 1.93 4.39
C HIS A 81 18.02 2.37 3.71
N PRO A 82 19.19 1.81 4.13
CA PRO A 82 20.49 2.43 3.91
C PRO A 82 21.11 2.11 2.55
N THR A 83 20.66 1.06 1.85
CA THR A 83 21.42 0.51 0.71
C THR A 83 20.96 1.08 -0.63
N PHE A 84 19.66 1.14 -0.87
CA PHE A 84 19.07 1.57 -2.14
C PHE A 84 18.04 2.66 -1.91
N ASN A 85 17.56 3.30 -2.99
CA ASN A 85 16.56 4.35 -2.95
C ASN A 85 15.23 3.96 -3.62
N ASN A 86 14.99 2.65 -3.77
CA ASN A 86 13.79 2.06 -4.33
C ASN A 86 13.21 0.98 -3.40
N HIS A 87 12.03 0.47 -3.71
CA HIS A 87 11.29 -0.51 -2.90
C HIS A 87 11.03 -0.03 -1.46
N ASN A 88 10.46 1.15 -1.34
CA ASN A 88 10.09 1.73 -0.04
C ASN A 88 8.75 1.17 0.49
N GLY A 89 8.04 0.38 -0.31
CA GLY A 89 6.62 0.15 -0.11
C GLY A 89 5.82 1.40 -0.47
N GLY A 90 4.59 1.53 -0.01
CA GLY A 90 3.87 2.72 -0.44
C GLY A 90 2.59 3.03 0.32
N ARG A 91 2.15 2.22 1.26
CA ARG A 91 0.84 2.43 1.89
C ARG A 91 0.90 2.42 3.40
N VAL A 92 0.16 3.36 4.01
CA VAL A 92 -0.31 3.30 5.38
C VAL A 92 -1.84 3.37 5.39
N ALA A 93 -2.51 2.53 6.17
CA ALA A 93 -3.98 2.53 6.29
C ALA A 93 -4.41 1.90 7.62
N PHE A 94 -5.59 2.29 8.11
CA PHE A 94 -6.22 1.60 9.22
C PHE A 94 -6.99 0.38 8.73
N GLY A 95 -6.82 -0.75 9.41
CA GLY A 95 -7.60 -1.94 9.20
C GLY A 95 -8.98 -1.85 9.86
N PRO A 96 -9.89 -2.80 9.53
CA PRO A 96 -11.22 -2.88 10.15
C PRO A 96 -11.17 -3.15 11.67
N ASP A 97 -10.03 -3.56 12.17
CA ASP A 97 -9.73 -3.80 13.59
C ASP A 97 -9.21 -2.56 14.34
N GLY A 98 -9.12 -1.42 13.65
CA GLY A 98 -8.63 -0.15 14.20
C GLY A 98 -7.10 -0.05 14.32
N MET A 99 -6.36 -1.08 13.93
CA MET A 99 -4.89 -1.05 13.93
C MET A 99 -4.34 -0.36 12.69
N LEU A 100 -3.17 0.24 12.80
CA LEU A 100 -2.45 0.84 11.68
C LEU A 100 -1.63 -0.23 10.97
N TYR A 101 -1.82 -0.34 9.66
CA TYR A 101 -1.04 -1.22 8.79
C TYR A 101 -0.12 -0.39 7.90
N LEU A 102 1.07 -0.89 7.66
CA LEU A 102 2.10 -0.27 6.84
C LEU A 102 2.70 -1.32 5.91
N SER A 103 2.79 -1.02 4.60
CA SER A 103 3.59 -1.83 3.67
C SER A 103 4.99 -1.28 3.52
N THR A 104 5.98 -2.18 3.50
CA THR A 104 7.37 -1.89 3.21
C THR A 104 7.85 -2.77 2.05
N GLY A 105 8.73 -2.25 1.20
CA GLY A 105 9.45 -3.05 0.23
C GLY A 105 10.65 -3.78 0.86
N ASP A 106 11.27 -4.65 0.08
CA ASP A 106 12.42 -5.48 0.50
C ASP A 106 13.72 -4.68 0.75
N GLY A 107 13.71 -3.38 0.46
CA GLY A 107 14.87 -2.50 0.64
C GLY A 107 15.63 -2.24 -0.64
N GLY A 108 15.16 -2.74 -1.78
CA GLY A 108 15.67 -2.41 -3.10
C GLY A 108 16.71 -3.37 -3.65
N GLY A 109 17.15 -3.04 -4.85
CA GLY A 109 18.05 -3.89 -5.61
C GLY A 109 17.34 -5.05 -6.31
N ALA A 110 18.08 -5.79 -7.15
CA ALA A 110 17.54 -6.91 -7.89
C ALA A 110 17.62 -8.21 -7.08
N GLY A 111 16.50 -8.91 -6.94
CA GLY A 111 16.46 -10.24 -6.32
C GLY A 111 16.61 -10.25 -4.80
N ASP A 112 16.27 -9.15 -4.12
CA ASP A 112 16.38 -9.01 -2.65
C ASP A 112 17.80 -9.36 -2.14
N PRO A 113 18.83 -8.58 -2.51
CA PRO A 113 20.22 -8.94 -2.21
C PRO A 113 20.52 -9.00 -0.71
N ASP A 114 19.79 -8.21 0.08
CA ASP A 114 19.91 -8.18 1.54
C ASP A 114 19.02 -9.24 2.24
N ARG A 115 18.25 -10.02 1.46
CA ARG A 115 17.34 -11.09 1.94
C ARG A 115 16.32 -10.61 2.96
N ASN A 116 15.86 -9.38 2.83
CA ASN A 116 14.94 -8.78 3.78
C ASN A 116 13.54 -9.42 3.73
N ALA A 117 13.03 -9.74 2.55
CA ALA A 117 11.65 -10.21 2.39
C ALA A 117 11.35 -11.46 3.22
N GLN A 118 12.26 -12.42 3.27
CA GLN A 118 12.12 -13.67 4.06
C GLN A 118 12.69 -13.56 5.47
N ASN A 119 13.44 -12.50 5.81
CA ASN A 119 14.04 -12.31 7.13
C ASN A 119 13.00 -11.73 8.10
N LEU A 120 12.51 -12.53 9.03
CA LEU A 120 11.58 -12.09 10.07
C LEU A 120 12.21 -11.18 11.15
N GLY A 121 13.51 -11.01 11.15
CA GLY A 121 14.24 -10.02 11.97
C GLY A 121 14.25 -8.62 11.33
N SER A 122 13.87 -8.49 10.04
CA SER A 122 13.79 -7.22 9.30
C SER A 122 12.34 -6.74 9.18
N LEU A 123 12.15 -5.42 9.16
CA LEU A 123 10.85 -4.81 8.89
C LEU A 123 10.64 -4.49 7.39
N LEU A 124 11.61 -4.80 6.54
CA LEU A 124 11.53 -4.61 5.08
C LEU A 124 10.93 -5.85 4.38
N GLY A 125 10.16 -5.63 3.32
CA GLY A 125 9.44 -6.68 2.58
C GLY A 125 8.24 -7.25 3.35
N LYS A 126 7.45 -6.38 4.01
CA LYS A 126 6.42 -6.74 5.00
C LYS A 126 5.12 -5.97 4.85
N ILE A 127 4.07 -6.53 5.40
CA ILE A 127 2.97 -5.77 5.98
C ILE A 127 3.17 -5.77 7.50
N LEU A 128 3.25 -4.59 8.10
CA LEU A 128 3.34 -4.40 9.55
C LEU A 128 1.95 -4.05 10.11
N ARG A 129 1.69 -4.39 11.38
CA ARG A 129 0.45 -4.07 12.09
C ARG A 129 0.74 -3.56 13.49
N LEU A 130 0.27 -2.36 13.80
CA LEU A 130 0.65 -1.57 14.97
C LEU A 130 -0.59 -1.00 15.66
N ASP A 131 -0.61 -1.00 16.98
CA ASP A 131 -1.55 -0.23 17.78
C ASP A 131 -0.94 1.15 18.05
N VAL A 132 -1.54 2.20 17.52
CA VAL A 132 -1.05 3.58 17.60
C VAL A 132 -1.84 4.46 18.57
N ALA A 133 -2.61 3.85 19.47
CA ALA A 133 -3.35 4.56 20.51
C ALA A 133 -2.40 5.33 21.43
N VAL A 134 -1.23 4.75 21.72
CA VAL A 134 -0.16 5.37 22.52
C VAL A 134 1.13 5.43 21.70
N PRO A 135 1.74 6.62 21.53
CA PRO A 135 3.00 6.75 20.81
C PRO A 135 4.19 6.11 21.54
N PRO A 136 5.19 5.58 20.80
CA PRO A 136 5.22 5.49 19.35
C PRO A 136 4.18 4.50 18.81
N TYR A 137 4.07 3.33 19.42
CA TYR A 137 3.04 2.29 19.16
C TYR A 137 3.19 1.17 20.20
N MET A 138 2.15 0.33 20.28
CA MET A 138 2.17 -0.95 20.96
C MET A 138 2.07 -2.10 19.96
N ILE A 139 2.54 -3.27 20.35
CA ILE A 139 2.38 -4.49 19.54
C ILE A 139 1.05 -5.14 19.92
N PRO A 140 0.12 -5.29 18.96
CA PRO A 140 -1.11 -6.05 19.21
C PRO A 140 -0.79 -7.50 19.59
N ALA A 141 -1.37 -7.98 20.69
CA ALA A 141 -1.10 -9.35 21.18
C ALA A 141 -1.49 -10.45 20.18
N SER A 142 -2.36 -10.12 19.22
CA SER A 142 -2.78 -11.01 18.13
C SER A 142 -1.85 -10.99 16.91
N ASN A 143 -0.73 -10.27 16.94
CA ASN A 143 0.25 -10.37 15.86
C ASN A 143 0.92 -11.75 15.86
N PRO A 144 1.21 -12.31 14.67
CA PRO A 144 1.60 -13.73 14.56
C PRO A 144 2.97 -14.06 15.16
N PHE A 145 3.85 -13.07 15.32
CA PHE A 145 5.24 -13.29 15.77
C PHE A 145 5.52 -12.73 17.16
N VAL A 146 4.51 -12.38 17.92
CA VAL A 146 4.66 -11.94 19.31
C VAL A 146 5.33 -13.06 20.13
N SER A 147 6.30 -12.70 20.97
CA SER A 147 7.07 -13.59 21.85
C SER A 147 7.90 -14.67 21.10
N GLN A 148 8.16 -14.49 19.80
CA GLN A 148 9.04 -15.37 19.05
C GLN A 148 10.44 -14.75 18.93
N ALA A 149 11.42 -15.34 19.61
CA ALA A 149 12.80 -14.81 19.64
C ALA A 149 13.38 -14.67 18.21
N GLY A 150 14.05 -13.56 17.94
CA GLY A 150 14.65 -13.26 16.63
C GLY A 150 13.68 -12.80 15.56
N ARG A 151 12.39 -12.67 15.87
CA ARG A 151 11.38 -12.17 14.95
C ARG A 151 10.82 -10.83 15.42
N ARG A 152 10.51 -9.97 14.45
CA ARG A 152 9.90 -8.67 14.73
C ARG A 152 8.39 -8.87 14.95
N ALA A 153 7.94 -8.46 16.13
CA ALA A 153 6.54 -8.63 16.54
C ALA A 153 5.55 -7.70 15.80
N GLU A 154 6.06 -6.67 15.12
CA GLU A 154 5.31 -5.75 14.26
C GLU A 154 4.79 -6.44 13.00
N ILE A 155 5.40 -7.54 12.57
CA ILE A 155 5.11 -8.19 11.28
C ILE A 155 3.73 -8.85 11.32
N TRP A 156 2.88 -8.51 10.33
CA TRP A 156 1.60 -9.16 10.05
C TRP A 156 1.72 -10.21 8.94
N ALA A 157 2.46 -9.87 7.86
CA ALA A 157 2.76 -10.76 6.74
C ALA A 157 4.12 -10.39 6.14
N TYR A 158 4.71 -11.29 5.35
CA TYR A 158 6.07 -11.16 4.84
C TYR A 158 6.25 -11.79 3.45
N GLY A 159 7.46 -11.69 2.89
CA GLY A 159 7.76 -12.23 1.58
C GLY A 159 7.20 -11.38 0.44
N LEU A 160 7.20 -10.05 0.61
CA LEU A 160 6.79 -9.06 -0.38
C LEU A 160 8.02 -8.37 -0.96
N ARG A 161 7.95 -8.01 -2.26
CA ARG A 161 9.03 -7.29 -2.93
C ARG A 161 8.90 -5.77 -2.76
N ASN A 162 7.84 -5.20 -3.27
CA ASN A 162 7.54 -3.78 -3.17
C ASN A 162 6.02 -3.57 -3.20
N SER A 163 5.36 -3.90 -2.09
CA SER A 163 3.92 -3.74 -1.95
C SER A 163 3.56 -2.26 -1.99
N TRP A 164 3.23 -1.77 -3.22
CA TRP A 164 2.98 -0.36 -3.47
C TRP A 164 1.67 0.11 -2.87
N ARG A 165 0.57 -0.63 -3.11
CA ARG A 165 -0.73 -0.36 -2.48
C ARG A 165 -1.37 -1.64 -1.97
N PHE A 166 -2.01 -1.53 -0.83
CA PHE A 166 -2.94 -2.53 -0.34
C PHE A 166 -4.27 -1.86 0.03
N ALA A 167 -5.35 -2.61 0.09
CA ALA A 167 -6.65 -2.10 0.47
C ALA A 167 -7.43 -3.13 1.26
N PHE A 168 -8.10 -2.68 2.31
CA PHE A 168 -9.09 -3.47 3.00
C PHE A 168 -10.44 -3.38 2.29
N ASP A 169 -11.16 -4.49 2.26
CA ASP A 169 -12.55 -4.58 1.90
C ASP A 169 -13.35 -5.13 3.09
N PRO A 170 -13.79 -4.28 4.05
CA PRO A 170 -14.48 -4.75 5.24
C PRO A 170 -15.74 -5.58 4.94
N PRO A 171 -16.62 -5.20 3.98
CA PRO A 171 -17.78 -6.01 3.63
C PRO A 171 -17.43 -7.40 3.07
N GLY A 172 -16.31 -7.50 2.34
CA GLY A 172 -15.79 -8.77 1.79
C GLY A 172 -14.83 -9.48 2.72
N ALA A 173 -14.54 -8.91 3.92
CA ALA A 173 -13.56 -9.41 4.88
C ALA A 173 -12.21 -9.76 4.26
N SER A 174 -11.76 -8.99 3.26
CA SER A 174 -10.57 -9.25 2.47
C SER A 174 -9.54 -8.13 2.54
N LEU A 175 -8.27 -8.51 2.50
CA LEU A 175 -7.12 -7.63 2.29
C LEU A 175 -6.55 -7.92 0.91
N PHE A 176 -6.54 -6.91 0.04
CA PHE A 176 -5.90 -6.95 -1.28
C PHE A 176 -4.52 -6.29 -1.18
N ILE A 177 -3.52 -6.93 -1.78
CA ILE A 177 -2.13 -6.43 -1.81
C ILE A 177 -1.68 -6.49 -3.26
N ALA A 178 -1.22 -5.35 -3.80
CA ALA A 178 -0.55 -5.28 -5.09
C ALA A 178 0.95 -5.19 -4.84
N ASP A 179 1.69 -6.18 -5.31
CA ASP A 179 3.13 -6.28 -5.12
C ASP A 179 3.85 -6.20 -6.46
N VAL A 180 4.78 -5.26 -6.57
CA VAL A 180 5.53 -4.99 -7.80
C VAL A 180 6.61 -6.05 -7.99
N GLY A 181 6.58 -6.74 -9.12
CA GLY A 181 7.53 -7.78 -9.47
C GLY A 181 8.90 -7.30 -9.92
N GLN A 182 9.80 -8.24 -10.17
CA GLN A 182 11.20 -7.93 -10.54
C GLN A 182 11.35 -7.60 -12.01
N GLY A 183 10.81 -8.43 -12.89
CA GLY A 183 11.03 -8.26 -14.31
C GLY A 183 10.20 -9.17 -15.20
N GLN A 184 9.34 -10.00 -14.64
CA GLN A 184 8.51 -10.91 -15.41
C GLN A 184 7.02 -10.88 -15.02
N ARG A 185 6.70 -10.70 -13.75
CA ARG A 185 5.34 -10.79 -13.23
C ARG A 185 5.03 -9.66 -12.24
N GLU A 186 3.87 -9.06 -12.42
CA GLU A 186 3.19 -8.23 -11.45
C GLU A 186 2.09 -9.05 -10.78
N GLU A 187 1.77 -8.82 -9.49
CA GLU A 187 0.81 -9.67 -8.80
C GLU A 187 -0.20 -8.93 -7.92
N ILE A 188 -1.36 -9.56 -7.77
CA ILE A 188 -2.40 -9.19 -6.81
C ILE A 188 -2.63 -10.37 -5.89
N ASN A 189 -2.45 -10.13 -4.62
CA ASN A 189 -2.82 -11.05 -3.55
C ASN A 189 -4.16 -10.62 -2.94
N ALA A 190 -5.00 -11.58 -2.56
CA ALA A 190 -6.19 -11.31 -1.76
C ALA A 190 -6.35 -12.42 -0.72
N VAL A 191 -6.44 -12.01 0.54
CA VAL A 191 -6.50 -12.92 1.68
C VAL A 191 -7.55 -12.42 2.68
N PRO A 192 -8.10 -13.29 3.54
CA PRO A 192 -8.96 -12.84 4.64
C PRO A 192 -8.25 -11.83 5.52
N THR A 193 -8.96 -10.79 5.98
CA THR A 193 -8.41 -9.76 6.88
C THR A 193 -7.90 -10.33 8.20
N SER A 194 -8.37 -11.51 8.60
CA SER A 194 -7.93 -12.23 9.80
C SER A 194 -6.69 -13.10 9.58
N ALA A 195 -6.29 -13.35 8.31
CA ALA A 195 -5.15 -14.20 8.01
C ALA A 195 -3.84 -13.47 8.26
N SER A 196 -3.04 -13.99 9.18
CA SER A 196 -1.76 -13.42 9.58
C SER A 196 -0.62 -14.42 9.45
N GLY A 197 0.63 -13.95 9.44
CA GLY A 197 1.81 -14.79 9.32
C GLY A 197 2.01 -15.39 7.93
N LEU A 198 1.29 -14.90 6.92
CA LEU A 198 1.39 -15.39 5.56
C LEU A 198 2.71 -14.97 4.91
N ASN A 199 3.28 -15.89 4.11
CA ASN A 199 4.46 -15.68 3.28
C ASN A 199 4.05 -15.58 1.81
N PHE A 200 4.20 -14.40 1.19
CA PHE A 200 3.83 -14.15 -0.21
C PHE A 200 4.90 -14.57 -1.23
N GLY A 201 6.04 -15.11 -0.76
CA GLY A 201 6.94 -15.91 -1.56
C GLY A 201 8.18 -15.19 -2.11
N TRP A 202 8.23 -13.87 -2.18
CA TRP A 202 9.42 -13.19 -2.67
C TRP A 202 10.63 -13.38 -1.74
N PRO A 203 11.87 -13.66 -2.26
CA PRO A 203 12.26 -13.86 -3.65
C PRO A 203 12.29 -15.33 -4.09
N VAL A 204 11.51 -16.22 -3.50
CA VAL A 204 11.40 -17.63 -3.96
C VAL A 204 10.54 -17.69 -5.22
N THR A 205 9.49 -16.87 -5.28
CA THR A 205 8.60 -16.73 -6.43
C THR A 205 8.47 -15.27 -6.85
N GLU A 206 8.15 -15.04 -8.13
CA GLU A 206 7.68 -13.79 -8.72
C GLU A 206 6.33 -14.09 -9.38
N GLY A 207 5.23 -13.62 -8.82
CA GLY A 207 3.91 -14.07 -9.22
C GLY A 207 3.74 -15.58 -9.04
N THR A 208 3.25 -16.24 -10.09
CA THR A 208 3.06 -17.69 -10.11
C THR A 208 4.28 -18.48 -10.62
N ILE A 209 5.41 -17.84 -10.91
CA ILE A 209 6.62 -18.50 -11.37
C ILE A 209 7.71 -18.53 -10.29
N CYS A 210 8.67 -19.46 -10.40
CA CYS A 210 9.86 -19.46 -9.54
C CYS A 210 10.77 -18.28 -9.90
N PHE A 211 11.49 -17.74 -8.92
CA PHE A 211 12.52 -16.74 -9.16
C PHE A 211 13.92 -17.27 -8.78
N PRO A 212 14.93 -17.19 -9.65
CA PRO A 212 14.79 -16.83 -11.08
C PRO A 212 13.96 -17.86 -11.84
N ALA A 213 13.29 -17.45 -12.93
CA ALA A 213 12.34 -18.29 -13.67
C ALA A 213 12.92 -19.60 -14.25
N SER A 214 14.24 -19.67 -14.39
CA SER A 214 14.94 -20.88 -14.83
C SER A 214 15.16 -21.92 -13.72
N ALA A 215 14.89 -21.58 -12.46
CA ALA A 215 15.11 -22.45 -11.31
C ALA A 215 13.83 -23.20 -10.92
N ALA A 216 13.98 -24.39 -10.35
CA ALA A 216 12.92 -25.00 -9.57
C ALA A 216 12.90 -24.38 -8.16
N CYS A 217 11.72 -24.22 -7.57
CA CYS A 217 11.59 -23.66 -6.23
C CYS A 217 10.58 -24.47 -5.39
N ASP A 218 10.80 -24.48 -4.09
CA ASP A 218 9.83 -25.05 -3.14
C ASP A 218 8.82 -23.95 -2.78
N ARG A 219 7.55 -24.20 -3.07
CA ARG A 219 6.43 -23.29 -2.80
C ARG A 219 5.63 -23.71 -1.56
N THR A 220 6.12 -24.67 -0.80
CA THR A 220 5.43 -25.14 0.41
C THR A 220 5.29 -24.01 1.42
N GLY A 221 4.06 -23.75 1.86
CA GLY A 221 3.76 -22.68 2.81
C GLY A 221 3.73 -21.27 2.23
N LEU A 222 3.93 -21.10 0.92
CA LEU A 222 3.77 -19.82 0.26
C LEU A 222 2.30 -19.55 -0.09
N GLN A 223 1.87 -18.31 0.06
CA GLN A 223 0.56 -17.82 -0.36
C GLN A 223 0.63 -17.39 -1.84
N PRO A 224 -0.02 -18.11 -2.76
CA PRO A 224 0.00 -17.70 -4.16
C PRO A 224 -0.89 -16.48 -4.40
N PRO A 225 -0.58 -15.66 -5.40
CA PRO A 225 -1.44 -14.55 -5.83
C PRO A 225 -2.74 -15.06 -6.44
N ILE A 226 -3.81 -14.25 -6.35
CA ILE A 226 -5.09 -14.50 -7.04
C ILE A 226 -5.05 -14.14 -8.53
N LEU A 227 -4.10 -13.28 -8.89
CA LEU A 227 -3.83 -12.83 -10.25
C LEU A 227 -2.36 -12.44 -10.38
N ASP A 228 -1.74 -12.85 -11.47
CA ASP A 228 -0.53 -12.22 -11.97
C ASP A 228 -0.68 -11.85 -13.46
N TYR A 229 0.20 -10.97 -13.97
CA TYR A 229 0.32 -10.64 -15.38
C TYR A 229 1.79 -10.39 -15.73
N ASP A 230 2.12 -10.63 -16.99
CA ASP A 230 3.49 -10.47 -17.50
C ASP A 230 3.82 -9.01 -17.86
N HIS A 231 5.12 -8.73 -17.97
CA HIS A 231 5.63 -7.39 -18.30
C HIS A 231 5.36 -6.94 -19.75
N ALA A 232 4.77 -7.78 -20.60
CA ALA A 232 4.21 -7.33 -21.89
C ALA A 232 2.93 -6.50 -21.69
N GLN A 233 2.26 -6.62 -20.53
CA GLN A 233 1.04 -5.91 -20.22
C GLN A 233 1.23 -4.67 -19.35
N GLY A 234 2.34 -4.58 -18.60
CA GLY A 234 2.68 -3.50 -17.69
C GLY A 234 3.96 -3.85 -16.96
N CYS A 235 4.54 -2.95 -16.18
CA CYS A 235 5.84 -3.16 -15.54
C CYS A 235 5.87 -2.81 -14.04
N SER A 236 4.79 -2.27 -13.51
CA SER A 236 4.71 -1.88 -12.10
C SER A 236 3.25 -1.68 -11.70
N ILE A 237 2.73 -2.68 -11.03
CA ILE A 237 1.33 -2.63 -10.55
C ILE A 237 1.14 -1.52 -9.53
N THR A 238 0.10 -0.71 -9.73
CA THR A 238 -0.22 0.35 -8.78
C THR A 238 -1.12 -0.16 -7.64
N GLY A 239 -1.96 -1.16 -7.89
CA GLY A 239 -3.01 -1.58 -6.96
C GLY A 239 -4.21 -0.64 -6.99
N GLY A 240 -5.03 -0.64 -5.96
CA GLY A 240 -6.23 0.18 -5.91
C GLY A 240 -7.15 -0.16 -4.74
N TYR A 241 -8.47 -0.14 -4.98
CA TYR A 241 -9.51 -0.34 -3.96
C TYR A 241 -10.67 -1.19 -4.48
N VAL A 242 -11.40 -1.80 -3.54
CA VAL A 242 -12.70 -2.41 -3.85
C VAL A 242 -13.76 -1.31 -3.87
N TYR A 243 -14.48 -1.18 -4.99
CA TYR A 243 -15.56 -0.20 -5.11
C TYR A 243 -16.73 -0.55 -4.17
N ARG A 244 -17.14 0.41 -3.35
CA ARG A 244 -18.25 0.30 -2.40
C ARG A 244 -19.19 1.51 -2.45
N GLY A 245 -19.01 2.40 -3.43
CA GLY A 245 -19.84 3.56 -3.65
C GLY A 245 -21.27 3.21 -4.06
N ALA A 246 -22.18 4.14 -3.79
CA ALA A 246 -23.59 3.99 -4.12
C ALA A 246 -23.93 4.50 -5.54
N ALA A 247 -23.05 5.29 -6.16
CA ALA A 247 -23.33 5.86 -7.49
C ALA A 247 -23.35 4.81 -8.61
N MET A 248 -22.62 3.69 -8.44
CA MET A 248 -22.53 2.61 -9.42
C MET A 248 -22.67 1.24 -8.72
N PRO A 249 -23.86 0.86 -8.23
CA PRO A 249 -24.06 -0.35 -7.43
C PRO A 249 -23.70 -1.64 -8.17
N GLU A 250 -23.74 -1.65 -9.50
CA GLU A 250 -23.31 -2.76 -10.35
C GLU A 250 -21.79 -3.06 -10.24
N LEU A 251 -21.01 -2.07 -9.80
CA LEU A 251 -19.56 -2.21 -9.59
C LEU A 251 -19.23 -2.62 -8.17
N ALA A 252 -20.18 -2.62 -7.24
CA ALA A 252 -19.95 -2.97 -5.84
C ALA A 252 -19.25 -4.34 -5.72
N GLY A 253 -18.15 -4.39 -4.96
CA GLY A 253 -17.31 -5.57 -4.78
C GLY A 253 -16.27 -5.81 -5.88
N ARG A 254 -16.11 -4.91 -6.85
CA ARG A 254 -15.01 -4.97 -7.82
C ARG A 254 -13.76 -4.31 -7.27
N PHE A 255 -12.64 -5.01 -7.29
CA PHE A 255 -11.33 -4.43 -7.01
C PHE A 255 -10.81 -3.76 -8.28
N PHE A 256 -10.62 -2.44 -8.22
CA PHE A 256 -10.02 -1.65 -9.29
C PHE A 256 -8.52 -1.55 -9.08
N TYR A 257 -7.75 -1.69 -10.17
CA TYR A 257 -6.29 -1.62 -10.15
C TYR A 257 -5.75 -1.10 -11.48
N SER A 258 -4.51 -0.68 -11.47
CA SER A 258 -3.79 -0.13 -12.62
C SER A 258 -2.33 -0.54 -12.61
N ASP A 259 -1.61 -0.10 -13.64
CA ASP A 259 -0.18 -0.26 -13.80
C ASP A 259 0.44 1.08 -14.20
N PHE A 260 1.61 1.39 -13.63
CA PHE A 260 2.31 2.66 -13.88
C PHE A 260 2.74 2.80 -15.34
N CYS A 261 3.32 1.74 -15.93
CA CYS A 261 3.77 1.74 -17.32
C CYS A 261 2.61 1.58 -18.30
N GLY A 262 1.69 0.69 -17.97
CA GLY A 262 0.55 0.38 -18.82
C GLY A 262 -0.48 1.49 -18.87
N GLY A 263 -0.64 2.26 -17.80
CA GLY A 263 -1.59 3.38 -17.71
C GLY A 263 -3.06 2.99 -17.92
N TRP A 264 -3.35 1.69 -17.96
CA TRP A 264 -4.70 1.15 -18.12
C TRP A 264 -5.43 1.06 -16.78
N LEU A 265 -6.75 1.01 -16.81
CA LEU A 265 -7.59 0.71 -15.65
C LEU A 265 -8.26 -0.65 -15.84
N ARG A 266 -8.11 -1.53 -14.87
CA ARG A 266 -8.74 -2.85 -14.85
C ARG A 266 -9.51 -3.05 -13.56
N SER A 267 -10.42 -4.01 -13.56
CA SER A 267 -11.08 -4.49 -12.36
C SER A 267 -11.30 -6.00 -12.39
N LEU A 268 -11.44 -6.58 -11.20
CA LEU A 268 -11.78 -7.99 -11.00
C LEU A 268 -12.78 -8.12 -9.85
N ARG A 269 -13.41 -9.31 -9.73
CA ARG A 269 -14.03 -9.76 -8.48
C ARG A 269 -13.19 -10.87 -7.87
N HIS A 270 -13.10 -10.88 -6.55
CA HIS A 270 -12.48 -11.96 -5.80
C HIS A 270 -13.56 -12.91 -5.31
N MET A 271 -13.47 -14.17 -5.72
CA MET A 271 -14.39 -15.23 -5.30
C MET A 271 -13.60 -16.49 -4.99
N SER A 272 -13.72 -16.98 -3.76
CA SER A 272 -13.12 -18.27 -3.32
C SER A 272 -11.62 -18.39 -3.66
N GLY A 273 -10.83 -17.34 -3.41
CA GLY A 273 -9.39 -17.33 -3.66
C GLY A 273 -8.98 -17.12 -5.12
N THR A 274 -9.91 -16.76 -6.00
CA THR A 274 -9.66 -16.61 -7.43
C THR A 274 -10.14 -15.25 -7.94
N ALA A 275 -9.38 -14.66 -8.88
CA ALA A 275 -9.79 -13.47 -9.62
C ALA A 275 -10.74 -13.86 -10.75
N THR A 276 -11.96 -13.36 -10.67
CA THR A 276 -13.03 -13.60 -11.66
C THR A 276 -13.51 -12.29 -12.28
N GLU A 277 -14.37 -12.37 -13.30
CA GLU A 277 -15.01 -11.22 -13.94
C GLU A 277 -14.04 -10.07 -14.24
N ARG A 278 -12.89 -10.37 -14.85
CA ARG A 278 -11.87 -9.37 -15.21
C ARG A 278 -12.40 -8.46 -16.30
N VAL A 279 -12.24 -7.14 -16.11
CA VAL A 279 -12.66 -6.12 -17.07
C VAL A 279 -11.51 -5.15 -17.32
N ASN A 280 -11.28 -4.83 -18.60
CA ASN A 280 -10.47 -3.70 -19.02
C ASN A 280 -11.39 -2.51 -19.28
N TRP A 281 -11.15 -1.40 -18.58
CA TRP A 281 -11.92 -0.18 -18.75
C TRP A 281 -11.25 0.73 -19.76
N ASN A 282 -12.05 1.27 -20.68
CA ASN A 282 -11.54 2.21 -21.66
C ASN A 282 -11.34 3.57 -20.97
N LEU A 283 -10.08 3.93 -20.68
CA LEU A 283 -9.75 5.24 -20.17
C LEU A 283 -9.26 6.11 -21.34
N PRO A 284 -9.66 7.39 -21.39
CA PRO A 284 -8.91 8.37 -22.19
C PRO A 284 -7.47 8.43 -21.66
N THR A 285 -6.53 8.87 -22.49
CA THR A 285 -5.12 9.04 -22.08
C THR A 285 -5.04 9.83 -20.78
N PHE A 286 -4.78 9.14 -19.66
CA PHE A 286 -4.79 9.73 -18.32
C PHE A 286 -3.38 10.05 -17.81
N GLY A 287 -2.39 9.26 -18.20
CA GLY A 287 -1.01 9.28 -17.75
C GLY A 287 -0.68 8.05 -16.92
N ALA A 288 0.55 7.95 -16.44
CA ALA A 288 0.98 6.87 -15.56
C ALA A 288 0.21 6.95 -14.24
N VAL A 289 -0.53 5.91 -13.90
CA VAL A 289 -1.33 5.86 -12.66
C VAL A 289 -0.40 5.53 -11.51
N VAL A 290 -0.36 6.40 -10.49
CA VAL A 290 0.52 6.25 -9.33
C VAL A 290 -0.23 5.84 -8.06
N SER A 291 -1.53 6.10 -7.99
CA SER A 291 -2.31 5.77 -6.80
C SER A 291 -3.81 5.80 -7.10
N PHE A 292 -4.55 5.37 -6.10
CA PHE A 292 -5.99 5.52 -5.99
C PHE A 292 -6.34 6.19 -4.68
N GLY A 293 -7.56 6.72 -4.61
CA GLY A 293 -8.18 7.23 -3.39
C GLY A 293 -9.63 6.79 -3.32
N GLU A 294 -10.17 6.84 -2.11
CA GLU A 294 -11.57 6.54 -1.83
C GLU A 294 -12.13 7.67 -0.95
N ASP A 295 -13.33 8.15 -1.26
CA ASP A 295 -14.00 9.09 -0.40
C ASP A 295 -14.88 8.40 0.66
N VAL A 296 -15.46 9.19 1.55
CA VAL A 296 -16.32 8.70 2.65
C VAL A 296 -17.58 7.96 2.15
N PHE A 297 -17.94 8.12 0.88
CA PHE A 297 -19.07 7.44 0.25
C PHE A 297 -18.66 6.18 -0.51
N GLY A 298 -17.39 5.81 -0.50
CA GLY A 298 -16.84 4.65 -1.21
C GLY A 298 -16.66 4.89 -2.71
N GLU A 299 -16.69 6.15 -3.16
CA GLU A 299 -16.42 6.51 -4.56
C GLU A 299 -14.91 6.58 -4.80
N LEU A 300 -14.46 6.05 -5.94
CA LEU A 300 -13.04 5.91 -6.22
C LEU A 300 -12.48 7.02 -7.10
N TYR A 301 -11.23 7.36 -6.80
CA TYR A 301 -10.43 8.33 -7.52
C TYR A 301 -9.15 7.66 -8.03
N VAL A 302 -8.72 8.06 -9.23
CA VAL A 302 -7.46 7.65 -9.86
C VAL A 302 -6.52 8.84 -9.88
N LEU A 303 -5.27 8.63 -9.49
CA LEU A 303 -4.24 9.66 -9.43
C LEU A 303 -3.13 9.33 -10.42
N ALA A 304 -2.74 10.30 -11.24
CA ALA A 304 -1.65 10.15 -12.21
C ALA A 304 -0.42 11.00 -11.85
N SER A 305 0.75 10.58 -12.33
CA SER A 305 2.04 11.23 -12.10
C SER A 305 2.12 12.67 -12.65
N ASN A 306 1.24 13.03 -13.59
CA ASN A 306 1.12 14.40 -14.13
C ASN A 306 0.27 15.34 -13.25
N GLY A 307 -0.12 14.90 -12.04
CA GLY A 307 -0.92 15.67 -11.08
C GLY A 307 -2.44 15.62 -11.31
N ARG A 308 -2.93 14.82 -12.28
CA ARG A 308 -4.37 14.66 -12.50
C ARG A 308 -4.98 13.75 -11.43
N VAL A 309 -6.15 14.16 -10.93
CA VAL A 309 -7.01 13.38 -10.07
C VAL A 309 -8.38 13.30 -10.72
N ALA A 310 -8.89 12.10 -10.97
CA ALA A 310 -10.19 11.89 -11.60
C ALA A 310 -11.03 10.90 -10.78
N ARG A 311 -12.32 11.19 -10.63
CA ARG A 311 -13.27 10.26 -10.04
C ARG A 311 -13.74 9.26 -11.10
N ILE A 312 -13.88 7.99 -10.72
CA ILE A 312 -14.54 6.98 -11.55
C ILE A 312 -16.04 7.27 -11.55
N VAL A 313 -16.62 7.45 -12.72
CA VAL A 313 -18.04 7.77 -12.90
C VAL A 313 -18.64 6.94 -14.03
N ARG A 314 -19.98 6.81 -14.04
CA ARG A 314 -20.71 6.23 -15.15
C ARG A 314 -20.66 7.18 -16.36
N ASN A 315 -20.47 6.65 -17.57
CA ASN A 315 -20.63 7.41 -18.82
C ASN A 315 -22.10 7.71 -19.09
#